data_00539657f27f81ee23f3e6c4b4146b7b
#
_entry.id   00539657f27f81ee23f3e6c4b4146b7b
#
_cell.length_a   1.000
_cell.length_b   1.000
_cell.length_c   1.000
_cell.angle_alpha   90.00
_cell.angle_beta   90.00
_cell.angle_gamma   90.00
#
_symmetry.space_group_name_H-M   'P 1'
#
loop_
_entity.id
_entity.type
_entity.pdbx_description
1 polymer ?
#
loop_
_entity_poly.entity_id
_entity_poly.type
_entity_poly.pdbx_seq_one_letter_code
_entity_poly.pdbx_strand_id
1 'polypeptide(L)' 'MSLEEYVCPTCGKKMPRDVFVIISHTQEDILEAIKKKHPRWIEKDGVCNKCHDYFKRRLHPK' A
#
# COMPACT_ATOMS: atom_id res chain seq x y z
N MET A 1 10.61 4.12 -24.63
CA MET A 1 9.85 4.65 -23.60
C MET A 1 9.83 3.80 -22.39
N SER A 2 10.24 4.32 -21.33
CA SER A 2 10.29 3.53 -20.14
C SER A 2 8.94 3.56 -19.46
N LEU A 3 8.49 2.40 -19.11
CA LEU A 3 7.32 2.30 -18.28
C LEU A 3 7.81 2.41 -16.86
N GLU A 4 7.30 3.37 -16.17
CA GLU A 4 7.65 3.49 -14.78
C GLU A 4 7.05 2.34 -14.04
N GLU A 5 7.91 1.62 -13.37
CA GLU A 5 7.46 0.51 -12.56
C GLU A 5 7.41 0.96 -11.11
N TYR A 6 6.42 0.46 -10.42
CA TYR A 6 6.27 0.73 -9.01
C TYR A 6 6.61 -0.54 -8.24
N VAL A 7 7.47 -0.40 -7.25
CA VAL A 7 7.79 -1.51 -6.37
C VAL A 7 7.03 -1.28 -5.07
N CYS A 8 6.11 -2.17 -4.78
CA CYS A 8 5.31 -2.04 -3.57
C CYS A 8 6.20 -2.25 -2.35
N PRO A 9 6.28 -1.27 -1.46
CA PRO A 9 7.16 -1.40 -0.29
C PRO A 9 6.68 -2.44 0.71
N THR A 10 5.43 -2.84 0.61
CA THR A 10 4.89 -3.80 1.57
C THR A 10 5.01 -5.23 1.10
N CYS A 11 4.97 -5.48 -0.19
CA CYS A 11 5.12 -6.84 -0.70
C CYS A 11 6.37 -7.01 -1.56
N GLY A 12 6.99 -5.93 -1.97
CA GLY A 12 8.25 -6.00 -2.71
C GLY A 12 8.13 -6.43 -4.15
N LYS A 13 6.95 -6.46 -4.69
CA LYS A 13 6.75 -6.88 -6.07
C LYS A 13 6.73 -5.69 -7.00
N LYS A 14 7.28 -5.88 -8.18
CA LYS A 14 7.21 -4.87 -9.22
C LYS A 14 5.88 -4.96 -9.94
N MET A 15 5.34 -3.82 -10.28
CA MET A 15 4.07 -3.78 -10.97
C MET A 15 3.94 -2.45 -11.68
N PRO A 16 3.01 -2.34 -12.63
CA PRO A 16 2.77 -1.04 -13.27
C PRO A 16 2.25 -0.03 -12.26
N ARG A 17 2.57 1.22 -12.49
CA ARG A 17 2.11 2.28 -11.59
C ARG A 17 0.59 2.43 -11.59
N ASP A 18 -0.07 1.84 -12.56
CA ASP A 18 -1.53 1.90 -12.61
C ASP A 18 -2.18 1.29 -11.38
N VAL A 19 -1.49 0.33 -10.73
CA VAL A 19 -2.05 -0.33 -9.55
C VAL A 19 -1.62 0.33 -8.26
N PHE A 20 -0.86 1.42 -8.36
CA PHE A 20 -0.39 2.16 -7.21
C PHE A 20 -1.57 2.83 -6.50
N VAL A 21 -1.64 2.69 -5.21
CA VAL A 21 -2.71 3.26 -4.41
C VAL A 21 -2.08 4.12 -3.32
N ILE A 22 -2.47 5.37 -3.28
CA ILE A 22 -2.04 6.26 -2.20
C ILE A 22 -3.14 6.25 -1.14
N ILE A 23 -2.75 5.96 0.07
CA ILE A 23 -3.70 5.88 1.16
C ILE A 23 -3.84 7.26 1.78
N SER A 24 -5.06 7.74 1.81
CA SER A 24 -5.36 9.05 2.37
C SER A 24 -5.14 9.02 3.88
N HIS A 25 -4.65 10.13 4.45
CA HIS A 25 -4.49 10.15 5.89
C HIS A 25 -5.80 10.19 6.64
N THR A 26 -6.92 10.26 5.95
CA THR A 26 -8.20 10.03 6.60
C THR A 26 -8.42 8.56 6.88
N GLN A 27 -7.61 7.69 6.28
CA GLN A 27 -7.69 6.25 6.51
C GLN A 27 -6.61 5.83 7.50
N GLU A 28 -6.66 6.41 8.68
CA GLU A 28 -5.64 6.19 9.69
C GLU A 28 -5.52 4.74 10.09
N ASP A 29 -6.62 4.01 10.09
CA ASP A 29 -6.60 2.60 10.46
C ASP A 29 -5.70 1.81 9.53
N ILE A 30 -5.83 2.06 8.24
CA ILE A 30 -5.02 1.36 7.25
C ILE A 30 -3.58 1.79 7.37
N LEU A 31 -3.35 3.09 7.55
CA LEU A 31 -1.99 3.60 7.70
C LEU A 31 -1.29 2.96 8.88
N GLU A 32 -1.97 2.87 10.00
CA GLU A 32 -1.38 2.26 11.18
C GLU A 32 -1.10 0.79 10.99
N ALA A 33 -2.01 0.08 10.33
CA ALA A 33 -1.82 -1.34 10.08
C ALA A 33 -0.57 -1.58 9.25
N ILE A 34 -0.37 -0.75 8.23
CA ILE A 34 0.80 -0.90 7.38
C ILE A 34 2.06 -0.54 8.14
N LYS A 35 2.06 0.55 8.88
CA LYS A 35 3.23 0.98 9.63
C LYS A 35 3.62 -0.02 10.69
N LYS A 36 2.64 -0.72 11.24
CA LYS A 36 2.90 -1.73 12.25
C LYS A 36 3.71 -2.89 11.68
N LYS A 37 3.39 -3.28 10.45
CA LYS A 37 4.11 -4.35 9.79
C LYS A 37 5.39 -3.86 9.15
N HIS A 38 5.40 -2.63 8.70
CA HIS A 38 6.53 -2.05 7.97
C HIS A 38 6.86 -0.69 8.56
N PRO A 39 7.61 -0.66 9.66
CA PRO A 39 7.85 0.60 10.38
C PRO A 39 8.53 1.68 9.55
N ARG A 40 9.24 1.28 8.51
CA ARG A 40 9.91 2.26 7.66
C ARG A 40 9.04 2.78 6.54
N TRP A 41 7.86 2.21 6.39
CA TRP A 41 6.93 2.64 5.35
C TRP A 41 6.36 4.02 5.68
N ILE A 42 6.20 4.84 4.65
CA ILE A 42 5.55 6.14 4.83
C ILE A 42 4.36 6.20 3.87
N GLU A 43 3.40 7.04 4.18
CA GLU A 43 2.18 7.08 3.40
C GLU A 43 2.40 7.57 1.98
N LYS A 44 3.46 8.32 1.74
CA LYS A 44 3.79 8.77 0.39
C LYS A 44 4.18 7.61 -0.52
N ASP A 45 4.69 6.55 0.06
CA ASP A 45 5.10 5.39 -0.72
C ASP A 45 3.91 4.63 -1.28
N GLY A 46 2.78 4.68 -0.60
CA GLY A 46 1.60 3.97 -1.06
C GLY A 46 1.78 2.47 -1.03
N VAL A 47 0.86 1.76 -1.62
CA VAL A 47 0.90 0.30 -1.73
C VAL A 47 0.23 -0.10 -3.03
N CYS A 48 0.39 -1.34 -3.42
CA CYS A 48 -0.33 -1.82 -4.59
C CYS A 48 -1.78 -2.10 -4.20
N ASN A 49 -2.64 -2.21 -5.20
CA ASN A 49 -4.06 -2.39 -4.93
C ASN A 49 -4.34 -3.67 -4.17
N LYS A 50 -3.54 -4.71 -4.39
CA LYS A 50 -3.72 -5.96 -3.66
C LYS A 50 -3.38 -5.81 -2.19
N CYS A 51 -2.30 -5.08 -1.88
CA CYS A 51 -1.94 -4.85 -0.49
C CYS A 51 -2.97 -3.96 0.19
N HIS A 52 -3.44 -2.95 -0.53
CA HIS A 52 -4.48 -2.08 0.01
C HIS A 52 -5.70 -2.89 0.40
N ASP A 53 -6.14 -3.78 -0.49
CA ASP A 53 -7.28 -4.62 -0.24
C ASP A 53 -7.02 -5.56 0.94
N TYR A 54 -5.81 -6.11 0.99
CA TYR A 54 -5.42 -7.00 2.07
C TYR A 54 -5.55 -6.32 3.43
N PHE A 55 -4.99 -5.13 3.56
CA PHE A 55 -5.05 -4.42 4.84
C PHE A 55 -6.46 -3.96 5.16
N LYS A 56 -7.20 -3.57 4.15
CA LYS A 56 -8.58 -3.16 4.35
C LYS A 56 -9.42 -4.31 4.88
N ARG A 57 -9.22 -5.50 4.35
CA ARG A 57 -9.96 -6.67 4.79
C ARG A 57 -9.61 -7.09 6.20
N ARG A 58 -8.34 -6.92 6.57
CA ARG A 58 -7.94 -7.27 7.91
C ARG A 58 -8.57 -6.36 8.94
N LEU A 59 -8.79 -5.12 8.59
CA LEU A 59 -9.38 -4.16 9.51
C LEU A 59 -10.90 -4.28 9.56
N HIS A 60 -11.49 -4.70 8.46
CA HIS A 60 -12.93 -4.82 8.36
C HIS A 60 -13.31 -6.20 7.84
N PRO A 61 -13.03 -7.23 8.61
CA PRO A 61 -13.34 -8.59 8.17
C PRO A 61 -14.84 -8.80 8.12
N LYS A 62 -15.22 -9.57 7.15
CA LYS A 62 -16.63 -9.88 7.00
C LYS A 62 -16.82 -11.33 6.71
#